data_32b5dc8808cb8029b641532fbaffc2c8
#
_entry.id   32b5dc8808cb8029b641532fbaffc2c8
#
_cell.length_a   1.000
_cell.length_b   1.000
_cell.length_c   1.000
_cell.angle_alpha   90.00
_cell.angle_beta   90.00
_cell.angle_gamma   90.00
#
_symmetry.space_group_name_H-M   'P 1'
#
loop_
_entity.id
_entity.type
_entity.pdbx_description
1 polymer ?
#
loop_
_entity_poly.entity_id
_entity_poly.type
_entity_poly.pdbx_seq_one_letter_code
_entity_poly.pdbx_strand_id
1 'polypeptide(L)'
;MIYGNALGAPAQSVQIPALVRQAKASGVARHIGRGLNRWSNVHIADVAALYTLAIAKAPAGTFMYVESGEEALAEISKAIATRLDLGAPQSWSAEQAIAAWGRNMAVFSLGSNSRVRGKAAADLGWSPTQRSVTRWIANELT
;
A
#
# COMPACT_ATOMS: atom_id res chain seq x y z
N MET A 1 0.41 -0.35 4.97
CA MET A 1 -0.12 -1.15 3.83
C MET A 1 0.87 -2.25 3.47
N ILE A 2 0.41 -3.48 3.25
CA ILE A 2 1.24 -4.56 2.71
C ILE A 2 0.97 -4.65 1.21
N TYR A 3 2.03 -4.75 0.39
CA TYR A 3 1.94 -4.88 -1.06
C TYR A 3 2.83 -6.02 -1.57
N GLY A 4 2.71 -6.37 -2.84
CA GLY A 4 3.45 -7.45 -3.48
C GLY A 4 2.56 -8.62 -3.88
N ASN A 5 3.10 -9.52 -4.68
CA ASN A 5 2.42 -10.73 -5.12
C ASN A 5 2.58 -11.83 -4.08
N ALA A 6 1.48 -12.19 -3.39
CA ALA A 6 1.48 -13.29 -2.44
C ALA A 6 1.33 -14.64 -3.15
N LEU A 7 1.97 -15.67 -2.60
CA LEU A 7 1.74 -17.05 -3.03
C LEU A 7 0.33 -17.48 -2.59
N GLY A 8 -0.58 -17.69 -3.51
CA GLY A 8 -1.80 -18.45 -3.30
C GLY A 8 -3.14 -17.72 -3.34
N ALA A 9 -3.31 -16.49 -2.89
CA ALA A 9 -4.64 -15.86 -2.88
C ALA A 9 -4.61 -14.35 -3.21
N PRO A 10 -4.36 -13.96 -4.47
CA PRO A 10 -4.34 -12.55 -4.88
C PRO A 10 -5.67 -11.83 -4.58
N ALA A 11 -6.79 -12.56 -4.52
CA ALA A 11 -8.11 -12.01 -4.19
C ALA A 11 -8.22 -11.45 -2.75
N GLN A 12 -7.32 -11.80 -1.86
CA GLN A 12 -7.30 -11.31 -0.47
C GLN A 12 -6.58 -9.96 -0.32
N SER A 13 -5.82 -9.52 -1.30
CA SER A 13 -5.25 -8.17 -1.30
C SER A 13 -6.32 -7.14 -1.64
N VAL A 14 -6.39 -6.04 -0.89
CA VAL A 14 -7.56 -5.15 -0.92
C VAL A 14 -7.24 -3.79 -1.53
N GLN A 15 -6.21 -3.06 -1.03
CA GLN A 15 -6.04 -1.64 -1.34
C GLN A 15 -5.55 -1.39 -2.78
N ILE A 16 -4.38 -1.90 -3.15
CA ILE A 16 -3.85 -1.70 -4.51
C ILE A 16 -4.77 -2.32 -5.56
N PRO A 17 -5.27 -3.56 -5.39
CA PRO A 17 -6.24 -4.11 -6.34
C PRO A 17 -7.54 -3.31 -6.47
N ALA A 18 -8.03 -2.66 -5.41
CA ALA A 18 -9.22 -1.80 -5.51
C ALA A 18 -8.95 -0.56 -6.37
N LEU A 19 -7.80 0.09 -6.20
CA LEU A 19 -7.36 1.22 -7.02
C LEU A 19 -7.18 0.81 -8.49
N VAL A 20 -6.56 -0.34 -8.74
CA VAL A 20 -6.33 -0.86 -10.08
C VAL A 20 -7.64 -1.22 -10.78
N ARG A 21 -8.55 -1.93 -10.10
CA ARG A 21 -9.87 -2.26 -10.66
C ARG A 21 -10.66 -1.02 -11.02
N GLN A 22 -10.65 -0.01 -10.14
CA GLN A 22 -11.33 1.25 -10.40
C GLN A 22 -10.73 1.97 -11.61
N ALA A 23 -9.39 2.03 -11.69
CA ALA A 23 -8.69 2.66 -12.81
C ALA A 23 -8.98 1.97 -14.15
N LYS A 24 -8.93 0.63 -14.17
CA LYS A 24 -9.29 -0.18 -15.37
C LYS A 24 -10.76 0.03 -15.77
N ALA A 25 -11.68 0.08 -14.82
CA ALA A 25 -13.10 0.22 -15.12
C ALA A 25 -13.50 1.61 -15.64
N SER A 26 -12.84 2.67 -15.18
CA SER A 26 -13.19 4.05 -15.56
C SER A 26 -12.23 4.70 -16.56
N GLY A 27 -11.11 4.06 -16.87
CA GLY A 27 -10.05 4.67 -17.70
C GLY A 27 -9.26 5.76 -16.99
N VAL A 28 -9.44 5.98 -15.69
CA VAL A 28 -8.79 7.06 -14.94
C VAL A 28 -8.43 6.58 -13.53
N ALA A 29 -7.15 6.67 -13.17
CA ALA A 29 -6.72 6.41 -11.80
C ALA A 29 -7.20 7.54 -10.86
N ARG A 30 -7.65 7.20 -9.66
CA ARG A 30 -8.26 8.14 -8.72
C ARG A 30 -7.55 8.18 -7.37
N HIS A 31 -7.53 9.36 -6.76
CA HIS A 31 -7.21 9.57 -5.35
C HIS A 31 -8.28 10.45 -4.70
N ILE A 32 -8.34 10.48 -3.38
CA ILE A 32 -9.34 11.26 -2.64
C ILE A 32 -8.77 12.62 -2.28
N GLY A 33 -9.53 13.67 -2.54
CA GLY A 33 -9.14 15.05 -2.26
C GLY A 33 -7.79 15.37 -2.92
N ARG A 34 -6.86 15.98 -2.18
CA ARG A 34 -5.51 16.31 -2.68
C ARG A 34 -4.58 15.10 -2.86
N GLY A 35 -4.96 13.91 -2.35
CA GLY A 35 -4.15 12.71 -2.39
C GLY A 35 -2.84 12.80 -1.59
N LEU A 36 -2.71 13.77 -0.69
CA LEU A 36 -1.50 13.99 0.12
C LEU A 36 -1.42 13.13 1.38
N ASN A 37 -2.48 12.41 1.68
CA ASN A 37 -2.49 11.44 2.76
C ASN A 37 -1.48 10.33 2.46
N ARG A 38 -0.65 10.01 3.46
CA ARG A 38 0.49 9.10 3.31
C ARG A 38 0.27 7.81 4.08
N TRP A 39 0.80 6.74 3.52
CA TRP A 39 0.77 5.43 4.15
C TRP A 39 2.17 4.85 4.24
N SER A 40 2.51 4.37 5.45
CA SER A 40 3.62 3.45 5.60
C SER A 40 3.28 2.15 4.88
N ASN A 41 4.23 1.61 4.17
CA ASN A 41 4.05 0.38 3.40
C ASN A 41 5.24 -0.57 3.58
N VAL A 42 5.03 -1.83 3.23
CA VAL A 42 6.03 -2.89 3.30
C VAL A 42 5.69 -3.96 2.27
N HIS A 43 6.70 -4.52 1.63
CA HIS A 43 6.52 -5.62 0.70
C HIS A 43 6.30 -6.94 1.45
N ILE A 44 5.44 -7.81 0.91
CA ILE A 44 5.05 -9.07 1.56
C ILE A 44 6.25 -9.98 1.84
N ALA A 45 7.24 -10.03 0.96
CA ALA A 45 8.46 -10.82 1.18
C ALA A 45 9.30 -10.30 2.34
N ASP A 46 9.38 -8.96 2.51
CA ASP A 46 10.08 -8.36 3.64
C ASP A 46 9.33 -8.59 4.97
N VAL A 47 8.00 -8.64 4.94
CA VAL A 47 7.18 -9.06 6.10
C VAL A 47 7.50 -10.52 6.48
N ALA A 48 7.53 -11.43 5.51
CA ALA A 48 7.85 -12.83 5.74
C ALA A 48 9.27 -13.01 6.35
N ALA A 49 10.25 -12.26 5.84
CA ALA A 49 11.59 -12.24 6.40
C ALA A 49 11.62 -11.76 7.86
N LEU A 50 10.84 -10.71 8.19
CA LEU A 50 10.72 -10.25 9.56
C LEU A 50 10.07 -11.29 10.48
N TYR A 51 9.02 -12.00 10.02
CA TYR A 51 8.43 -13.09 10.80
C TYR A 51 9.45 -14.18 11.15
N THR A 52 10.28 -14.58 10.20
CA THR A 52 11.36 -15.56 10.44
C THR A 52 12.34 -15.05 11.50
N LEU A 53 12.76 -13.79 11.43
CA LEU A 53 13.63 -13.18 12.44
C LEU A 53 12.97 -13.08 13.81
N ALA A 54 11.70 -12.69 13.84
CA ALA A 54 10.95 -12.53 15.08
C ALA A 54 10.78 -13.86 15.83
N ILE A 55 10.44 -14.94 15.11
CA ILE A 55 10.36 -16.29 15.69
C ILE A 55 11.70 -16.71 16.31
N ALA A 56 12.82 -16.38 15.66
CA ALA A 56 14.14 -16.79 16.11
C ALA A 56 14.71 -15.91 17.25
N LYS A 57 14.36 -14.62 17.32
CA LYS A 57 15.09 -13.66 18.13
C LYS A 57 14.23 -12.73 19.00
N ALA A 58 12.96 -12.53 18.69
CA ALA A 58 12.16 -11.58 19.45
C ALA A 58 11.79 -12.15 20.82
N PRO A 59 11.92 -11.34 21.90
CA PRO A 59 11.37 -11.70 23.21
C PRO A 59 9.86 -11.94 23.13
N ALA A 60 9.35 -12.86 23.94
CA ALA A 60 7.92 -13.09 24.03
C ALA A 60 7.17 -11.78 24.40
N GLY A 61 6.02 -11.55 23.78
CA GLY A 61 5.22 -10.33 23.98
C GLY A 61 5.72 -9.09 23.23
N THR A 62 6.76 -9.21 22.40
CA THR A 62 7.24 -8.08 21.58
C THR A 62 6.19 -7.64 20.56
N PHE A 63 5.86 -6.34 20.56
CA PHE A 63 5.04 -5.71 19.54
C PHE A 63 5.91 -4.88 18.58
N MET A 64 5.67 -5.01 17.29
CA MET A 64 6.45 -4.28 16.27
C MET A 64 5.54 -3.68 15.21
N TYR A 65 5.74 -2.40 14.92
CA TYR A 65 5.29 -1.85 13.64
C TYR A 65 6.25 -2.26 12.54
N VAL A 66 5.69 -2.56 11.36
CA VAL A 66 6.46 -3.02 10.19
C VAL A 66 6.25 -2.05 9.04
N GLU A 67 7.32 -1.41 8.62
CA GLU A 67 7.30 -0.51 7.45
C GLU A 67 8.69 -0.45 6.81
N SER A 68 8.73 -0.24 5.50
CA SER A 68 9.96 -0.09 4.74
C SER A 68 9.94 1.10 3.78
N GLY A 69 8.80 1.75 3.63
CA GLY A 69 8.61 2.91 2.78
C GLY A 69 7.34 3.68 3.13
N GLU A 70 7.18 4.83 2.49
CA GLU A 70 6.02 5.69 2.70
C GLU A 70 5.75 6.52 1.44
N GLU A 71 4.56 6.38 0.85
CA GLU A 71 4.14 7.19 -0.30
C GLU A 71 2.77 7.84 -0.07
N ALA A 72 2.52 8.94 -0.78
CA ALA A 72 1.21 9.58 -0.84
C ALA A 72 0.28 8.82 -1.80
N LEU A 73 -1.03 8.86 -1.55
CA LEU A 73 -2.01 8.19 -2.41
C LEU A 73 -2.02 8.77 -3.84
N ALA A 74 -1.74 10.05 -4.01
CA ALA A 74 -1.57 10.65 -5.33
C ALA A 74 -0.36 10.07 -6.09
N GLU A 75 0.76 9.79 -5.40
CA GLU A 75 1.95 9.14 -5.98
C GLU A 75 1.62 7.71 -6.43
N ILE A 76 0.91 6.97 -5.60
CA ILE A 76 0.44 5.60 -5.93
C ILE A 76 -0.51 5.63 -7.13
N SER A 77 -1.49 6.54 -7.15
CA SER A 77 -2.42 6.71 -8.28
C SER A 77 -1.71 7.07 -9.57
N LYS A 78 -0.67 7.93 -9.49
CA LYS A 78 0.17 8.27 -10.64
C LYS A 78 0.94 7.05 -11.17
N ALA A 79 1.51 6.25 -10.29
CA ALA A 79 2.21 5.01 -10.70
C ALA A 79 1.26 4.02 -11.38
N ILE A 80 0.03 3.86 -10.86
CA ILE A 80 -1.02 3.02 -11.47
C ILE A 80 -1.41 3.57 -12.85
N ALA A 81 -1.65 4.89 -12.97
CA ALA A 81 -1.98 5.52 -14.25
C ALA A 81 -0.91 5.26 -15.30
N THR A 82 0.36 5.50 -14.96
CA THR A 82 1.49 5.24 -15.85
C THR A 82 1.59 3.77 -16.24
N ARG A 83 1.42 2.85 -15.28
CA ARG A 83 1.52 1.39 -15.52
C ARG A 83 0.42 0.86 -16.43
N LEU A 84 -0.77 1.47 -16.39
CA LEU A 84 -1.93 1.09 -17.19
C LEU A 84 -2.08 1.93 -18.48
N ASP A 85 -1.11 2.77 -18.80
CA ASP A 85 -1.14 3.69 -19.93
C ASP A 85 -2.38 4.60 -19.96
N LEU A 86 -2.74 5.11 -18.78
CA LEU A 86 -3.85 6.05 -18.59
C LEU A 86 -3.33 7.50 -18.51
N GLY A 87 -4.22 8.45 -18.75
CA GLY A 87 -3.93 9.87 -18.53
C GLY A 87 -3.62 10.21 -17.07
N ALA A 88 -3.42 11.50 -16.79
CA ALA A 88 -3.14 11.96 -15.42
C ALA A 88 -4.23 11.52 -14.43
N PRO A 89 -3.86 11.12 -13.21
CA PRO A 89 -4.84 10.77 -12.19
C PRO A 89 -5.69 11.97 -11.81
N GLN A 90 -6.93 11.71 -11.38
CA GLN A 90 -7.87 12.75 -11.01
C GLN A 90 -8.38 12.57 -9.58
N SER A 91 -8.70 13.69 -8.95
CA SER A 91 -9.27 13.70 -7.61
C SER A 91 -10.75 13.27 -7.61
N TRP A 92 -11.14 12.58 -6.56
CA TRP A 92 -12.53 12.39 -6.16
C TRP A 92 -12.82 13.16 -4.87
N SER A 93 -14.05 13.64 -4.72
CA SER A 93 -14.54 14.07 -3.42
C SER A 93 -14.72 12.85 -2.49
N ALA A 94 -14.87 13.11 -1.20
CA ALA A 94 -15.14 12.02 -0.24
C ALA A 94 -16.44 11.29 -0.58
N GLU A 95 -17.47 12.01 -1.02
CA GLU A 95 -18.77 11.45 -1.40
C GLU A 95 -18.65 10.54 -2.63
N GLN A 96 -17.91 10.96 -3.64
CA GLN A 96 -17.66 10.14 -4.84
C GLN A 96 -16.89 8.86 -4.48
N ALA A 97 -15.88 8.97 -3.63
CA ALA A 97 -15.11 7.83 -3.17
C ALA A 97 -15.95 6.86 -2.33
N ILE A 98 -16.84 7.37 -1.45
CA ILE A 98 -17.77 6.57 -0.67
C ILE A 98 -18.75 5.82 -1.58
N ALA A 99 -19.27 6.47 -2.61
CA ALA A 99 -20.16 5.84 -3.57
C ALA A 99 -19.49 4.70 -4.35
N ALA A 100 -18.19 4.86 -4.70
CA ALA A 100 -17.44 3.86 -5.47
C ALA A 100 -16.88 2.71 -4.63
N TRP A 101 -16.39 2.98 -3.43
CA TRP A 101 -15.63 2.03 -2.60
C TRP A 101 -16.30 1.67 -1.27
N GLY A 102 -17.39 2.35 -0.92
CA GLY A 102 -18.01 2.26 0.40
C GLY A 102 -17.24 3.10 1.45
N ARG A 103 -17.94 3.47 2.52
CA ARG A 103 -17.42 4.37 3.56
C ARG A 103 -16.13 3.87 4.22
N ASN A 104 -16.06 2.59 4.54
CA ASN A 104 -14.90 2.04 5.23
C ASN A 104 -13.63 2.16 4.38
N MET A 105 -13.69 1.79 3.11
CA MET A 105 -12.55 1.90 2.20
C MET A 105 -12.20 3.36 1.90
N ALA A 106 -13.19 4.20 1.64
CA ALA A 106 -12.95 5.59 1.26
C ALA A 106 -12.42 6.45 2.41
N VAL A 107 -13.00 6.33 3.61
CA VAL A 107 -12.69 7.23 4.73
C VAL A 107 -11.59 6.68 5.64
N PHE A 108 -11.74 5.43 6.09
CA PHE A 108 -10.86 4.84 7.09
C PHE A 108 -9.67 4.08 6.49
N SER A 109 -9.70 3.83 5.18
CA SER A 109 -8.58 3.26 4.44
C SER A 109 -8.00 4.31 3.49
N LEU A 110 -8.33 4.32 2.21
CA LEU A 110 -7.68 5.12 1.16
C LEU A 110 -7.68 6.65 1.41
N GLY A 111 -8.61 7.18 2.21
CA GLY A 111 -8.68 8.61 2.57
C GLY A 111 -7.92 8.97 3.86
N SER A 112 -7.41 7.99 4.62
CA SER A 112 -6.75 8.22 5.90
C SER A 112 -5.24 8.39 5.77
N ASN A 113 -4.60 8.94 6.81
CA ASN A 113 -3.16 8.83 7.03
C ASN A 113 -2.87 7.61 7.91
N SER A 114 -1.89 6.81 7.54
CA SER A 114 -1.44 5.68 8.35
C SER A 114 0.09 5.61 8.32
N ARG A 115 0.72 6.36 9.23
CA ARG A 115 2.18 6.50 9.31
C ARG A 115 2.68 5.87 10.61
N VAL A 116 3.56 4.90 10.48
CA VAL A 116 4.22 4.21 11.60
C VAL A 116 5.73 4.22 11.41
N ARG A 117 6.46 3.88 12.47
CA ARG A 117 7.93 3.68 12.43
C ARG A 117 8.29 2.38 13.13
N GLY A 118 9.00 1.52 12.38
CA GLY A 118 9.32 0.15 12.79
C GLY A 118 10.70 0.02 13.44
N LYS A 119 11.03 0.83 14.46
CA LYS A 119 12.36 0.77 15.10
C LYS A 119 12.69 -0.62 15.66
N ALA A 120 11.76 -1.28 16.35
CA ALA A 120 12.00 -2.59 16.95
C ALA A 120 12.36 -3.68 15.91
N ALA A 121 11.86 -3.59 14.69
CA ALA A 121 12.24 -4.51 13.62
C ALA A 121 13.70 -4.33 13.20
N ALA A 122 14.17 -3.10 13.11
CA ALA A 122 15.58 -2.80 12.81
C ALA A 122 16.52 -3.30 13.92
N ASP A 123 16.11 -3.17 15.19
CA ASP A 123 16.89 -3.64 16.35
C ASP A 123 17.07 -5.16 16.35
N LEU A 124 16.17 -5.94 15.71
CA LEU A 124 16.33 -7.37 15.47
C LEU A 124 17.29 -7.72 14.31
N GLY A 125 17.78 -6.73 13.58
CA GLY A 125 18.60 -6.90 12.40
C GLY A 125 17.80 -7.06 11.10
N TRP A 126 16.51 -6.67 11.10
CA TRP A 126 15.72 -6.70 9.88
C TRP A 126 16.12 -5.58 8.91
N SER A 127 16.38 -5.96 7.67
CA SER A 127 16.75 -5.03 6.59
C SER A 127 15.88 -5.29 5.36
N PRO A 128 14.81 -4.51 5.16
CA PRO A 128 13.92 -4.70 4.02
C PRO A 128 14.62 -4.35 2.70
N THR A 129 14.29 -5.09 1.66
CA THR A 129 14.86 -4.95 0.32
C THR A 129 13.95 -4.15 -0.61
N GLN A 130 12.64 -4.16 -0.38
CA GLN A 130 11.63 -3.49 -1.18
C GLN A 130 11.11 -2.25 -0.43
N ARG A 131 11.54 -1.06 -0.87
CA ARG A 131 11.28 0.18 -0.12
C ARG A 131 10.28 1.14 -0.78
N SER A 132 9.71 0.75 -1.93
CA SER A 132 8.81 1.64 -2.68
C SER A 132 7.70 0.86 -3.36
N VAL A 133 6.46 1.15 -2.97
CA VAL A 133 5.29 0.56 -3.62
C VAL A 133 5.09 1.11 -5.04
N THR A 134 5.45 2.37 -5.28
CA THR A 134 5.34 2.95 -6.63
C THR A 134 6.31 2.31 -7.61
N ARG A 135 7.52 1.96 -7.15
CA ARG A 135 8.48 1.20 -7.95
C ARG A 135 8.00 -0.22 -8.25
N TRP A 136 7.42 -0.89 -7.26
CA TRP A 136 6.82 -2.20 -7.44
C TRP A 136 5.66 -2.15 -8.45
N ILE A 137 4.77 -1.15 -8.36
CA ILE A 137 3.68 -0.95 -9.33
C ILE A 137 4.24 -0.79 -10.75
N ALA A 138 5.29 -0.01 -10.93
CA ALA A 138 5.88 0.22 -12.24
C ALA A 138 6.43 -1.06 -12.88
N ASN A 139 7.03 -1.95 -12.08
CA ASN A 139 7.78 -3.10 -12.58
C ASN A 139 7.00 -4.42 -12.55
N GLU A 140 6.13 -4.63 -11.56
CA GLU A 140 5.59 -5.95 -11.23
C GLU A 140 4.06 -6.03 -11.21
N LEU A 141 3.34 -4.90 -11.27
CA LEU A 141 1.89 -4.89 -11.32
C LEU A 141 1.42 -5.50 -12.66
N THR A 142 0.60 -6.54 -12.59
CA THR A 142 -0.02 -7.24 -13.73
C THR A 142 -1.48 -6.85 -13.94
#